data_17ffb22fc3b108c836c6542e363ab35f
#
_entry.id   17ffb22fc3b108c836c6542e363ab35f
#
_cell.length_a   1.000
_cell.length_b   1.000
_cell.length_c   1.000
_cell.angle_alpha   90.00
_cell.angle_beta   90.00
_cell.angle_gamma   90.00
#
_symmetry.space_group_name_H-M   'P 1'
#
loop_
_entity.id
_entity.type
_entity.pdbx_description
1 polymer ?
#
loop_
_entity_poly.entity_id
_entity_poly.type
_entity_poly.pdbx_seq_one_letter_code
_entity_poly.pdbx_strand_id
1 'polypeptide(L)'
;MLDVKMIRNNFPEVNEKLATRGVKKDVLEHFLDLDEQRRQLLVKTEELKKYRNDVSSEIAKLKREKIDASKKIEEMKTVGVKIKDFDAQVSEIDTQLTEIATTLPNLPHDSVPIGEDEDDNVEVHRWSSPREFSFEPKPHWEVAENLDILDFERGAKVSGSRFVYYKGLGARLERAVYNFMLDEHVYEQGYTEMITPYLVNSKSMFGTGQFPKFKEDVFQIEDRDLTLIPTAEVPLTNYYADEILDGEDLPIYFTALSPSFRSEAGSAGRDTRGLIRLHQFHKVEMVKFSDKESSYDELEKMTQNAEILLQKLNLPYRVITLCTGDMGFSAAKTYDLEVWVPAQNTYREISSCSNCEDFQARRAMIRYRNHEGKVQYAHTLNGSGLAVGRTVTAILENYQNEDGSVTIPEVLVPYMGNIKVIKKEK
;
A
#
# COMPACT_ATOMS: atom_id res chain seq x y z
N MET A 1 -5.22 9.23 -4.34
CA MET A 1 -5.14 10.25 -5.42
C MET A 1 -5.26 11.63 -4.80
N LEU A 2 -4.44 12.57 -5.23
CA LEU A 2 -4.48 13.93 -4.68
C LEU A 2 -5.78 14.67 -5.05
N ASP A 3 -6.19 15.62 -4.19
CA ASP A 3 -7.33 16.50 -4.46
C ASP A 3 -6.95 17.57 -5.49
N VAL A 4 -7.66 17.61 -6.62
CA VAL A 4 -7.43 18.61 -7.69
C VAL A 4 -7.58 20.04 -7.19
N LYS A 5 -8.53 20.29 -6.27
CA LYS A 5 -8.74 21.61 -5.69
C LYS A 5 -7.55 22.02 -4.80
N MET A 6 -6.97 21.07 -4.08
CA MET A 6 -5.78 21.31 -3.26
C MET A 6 -4.58 21.66 -4.15
N ILE A 7 -4.34 20.90 -5.23
CA ILE A 7 -3.27 21.20 -6.19
C ILE A 7 -3.42 22.61 -6.75
N ARG A 8 -4.64 22.99 -7.14
CA ARG A 8 -4.94 24.32 -7.70
C ARG A 8 -4.72 25.44 -6.71
N ASN A 9 -5.24 25.29 -5.49
CA ASN A 9 -5.26 26.36 -4.51
C ASN A 9 -3.91 26.57 -3.83
N ASN A 10 -3.10 25.50 -3.71
CA ASN A 10 -1.82 25.47 -2.98
C ASN A 10 -0.67 25.06 -3.90
N PHE A 11 -0.70 25.44 -5.18
CA PHE A 11 0.28 24.97 -6.17
C PHE A 11 1.75 25.11 -5.75
N PRO A 12 2.22 26.24 -5.18
CA PRO A 12 3.63 26.38 -4.79
C PRO A 12 4.07 25.30 -3.78
N GLU A 13 3.29 25.07 -2.73
CA GLU A 13 3.56 24.08 -1.69
C GLU A 13 3.49 22.65 -2.24
N VAL A 14 2.43 22.34 -3.00
CA VAL A 14 2.25 21.03 -3.62
C VAL A 14 3.39 20.70 -4.58
N ASN A 15 3.81 21.68 -5.38
CA ASN A 15 4.94 21.52 -6.31
C ASN A 15 6.25 21.28 -5.58
N GLU A 16 6.52 22.00 -4.49
CA GLU A 16 7.71 21.82 -3.67
C GLU A 16 7.74 20.40 -3.06
N LYS A 17 6.65 19.97 -2.44
CA LYS A 17 6.52 18.64 -1.85
C LYS A 17 6.65 17.52 -2.89
N LEU A 18 5.99 17.63 -4.03
CA LEU A 18 6.08 16.62 -5.09
C LEU A 18 7.45 16.60 -5.79
N ALA A 19 8.15 17.73 -5.84
CA ALA A 19 9.53 17.77 -6.36
C ALA A 19 10.46 16.90 -5.50
N THR A 20 10.30 16.85 -4.17
CA THR A 20 11.06 15.94 -3.29
C THR A 20 10.73 14.46 -3.53
N ARG A 21 9.65 14.16 -4.26
CA ARG A 21 9.21 12.84 -4.70
C ARG A 21 9.57 12.54 -6.16
N GLY A 22 10.43 13.38 -6.77
CA GLY A 22 10.87 13.22 -8.16
C GLY A 22 9.86 13.65 -9.22
N VAL A 23 8.75 14.31 -8.86
CA VAL A 23 7.77 14.84 -9.82
C VAL A 23 8.30 16.15 -10.40
N LYS A 24 8.34 16.23 -11.73
CA LYS A 24 8.78 17.45 -12.43
C LYS A 24 7.68 18.50 -12.43
N LYS A 25 8.08 19.77 -12.33
CA LYS A 25 7.17 20.91 -12.28
C LYS A 25 6.28 21.02 -13.52
N ASP A 26 6.82 20.73 -14.69
CA ASP A 26 6.10 20.79 -15.96
C ASP A 26 4.88 19.84 -16.01
N VAL A 27 4.94 18.71 -15.31
CA VAL A 27 3.81 17.77 -15.18
C VAL A 27 2.64 18.43 -14.45
N LEU A 28 2.94 19.14 -13.35
CA LEU A 28 1.91 19.84 -12.56
C LEU A 28 1.39 21.09 -13.26
N GLU A 29 2.25 21.84 -13.96
CA GLU A 29 1.85 22.98 -14.76
C GLU A 29 0.90 22.55 -15.89
N HIS A 30 1.23 21.46 -16.59
CA HIS A 30 0.35 20.88 -17.60
C HIS A 30 -0.99 20.41 -17.01
N PHE A 31 -0.98 19.78 -15.84
CA PHE A 31 -2.20 19.38 -15.14
C PHE A 31 -3.11 20.58 -14.84
N LEU A 32 -2.55 21.69 -14.37
CA LEU A 32 -3.31 22.91 -14.08
C LEU A 32 -3.85 23.58 -15.36
N ASP A 33 -3.09 23.57 -16.45
CA ASP A 33 -3.56 24.08 -17.74
C ASP A 33 -4.77 23.28 -18.25
N LEU A 34 -4.73 21.97 -18.13
CA LEU A 34 -5.85 21.10 -18.49
C LEU A 34 -7.08 21.36 -17.59
N ASP A 35 -6.88 21.51 -16.28
CA ASP A 35 -7.95 21.85 -15.35
C ASP A 35 -8.58 23.20 -15.66
N GLU A 36 -7.79 24.20 -16.03
CA GLU A 36 -8.29 25.51 -16.43
C GLU A 36 -9.10 25.42 -17.74
N GLN A 37 -8.60 24.74 -18.75
CA GLN A 37 -9.31 24.51 -20.00
C GLN A 37 -10.65 23.80 -19.77
N ARG A 38 -10.63 22.74 -18.95
CA ARG A 38 -11.83 22.02 -18.54
C ARG A 38 -12.89 22.92 -17.93
N ARG A 39 -12.51 23.77 -16.98
CA ARG A 39 -13.41 24.69 -16.29
C ARG A 39 -14.01 25.71 -17.26
N GLN A 40 -13.19 26.27 -18.16
CA GLN A 40 -13.65 27.22 -19.16
C GLN A 40 -14.66 26.58 -20.13
N LEU A 41 -14.42 25.35 -20.58
CA LEU A 41 -15.34 24.60 -21.44
C LEU A 41 -16.65 24.28 -20.73
N LEU A 42 -16.59 23.88 -19.47
CA LEU A 42 -17.79 23.63 -18.65
C LEU A 42 -18.67 24.87 -18.53
N VAL A 43 -18.09 26.04 -18.22
CA VAL A 43 -18.83 27.31 -18.17
C VAL A 43 -19.50 27.62 -19.49
N LYS A 44 -18.77 27.55 -20.60
CA LYS A 44 -19.31 27.77 -21.96
C LYS A 44 -20.43 26.79 -22.31
N THR A 45 -20.27 25.54 -21.91
CA THR A 45 -21.27 24.49 -22.13
C THR A 45 -22.56 24.77 -21.36
N GLU A 46 -22.44 25.16 -20.08
CA GLU A 46 -23.58 25.51 -19.24
C GLU A 46 -24.35 26.75 -19.80
N GLU A 47 -23.63 27.77 -20.23
CA GLU A 47 -24.21 28.93 -20.89
C GLU A 47 -24.99 28.53 -22.15
N LEU A 48 -24.43 27.69 -23.01
CA LEU A 48 -25.10 27.22 -24.21
C LEU A 48 -26.32 26.32 -23.90
N LYS A 49 -26.20 25.44 -22.87
CA LYS A 49 -27.33 24.61 -22.40
C LYS A 49 -28.48 25.49 -21.87
N LYS A 50 -28.17 26.53 -21.10
CA LYS A 50 -29.14 27.50 -20.60
C LYS A 50 -29.80 28.22 -21.77
N TYR A 51 -29.03 28.79 -22.70
CA TYR A 51 -29.53 29.48 -23.90
C TYR A 51 -30.43 28.56 -24.75
N ARG A 52 -30.02 27.32 -24.98
CA ARG A 52 -30.86 26.34 -25.70
C ARG A 52 -32.20 26.08 -25.00
N ASN A 53 -32.23 26.01 -23.66
CA ASN A 53 -33.46 25.79 -22.92
C ASN A 53 -34.42 27.02 -23.02
N ASP A 54 -33.86 28.24 -22.92
CA ASP A 54 -34.62 29.48 -23.04
C ASP A 54 -35.26 29.62 -24.42
N VAL A 55 -34.45 29.43 -25.51
CA VAL A 55 -34.93 29.52 -26.88
C VAL A 55 -35.88 28.36 -27.20
N SER A 56 -35.69 27.16 -26.64
CA SER A 56 -36.62 26.03 -26.85
C SER A 56 -38.01 26.36 -26.27
N SER A 57 -38.09 27.05 -25.12
CA SER A 57 -39.32 27.52 -24.55
C SER A 57 -40.00 28.58 -25.41
N GLU A 58 -39.22 29.51 -26.01
CA GLU A 58 -39.69 30.51 -26.93
C GLU A 58 -40.19 29.89 -28.25
N ILE A 59 -39.49 28.93 -28.84
CA ILE A 59 -39.93 28.16 -29.99
C ILE A 59 -41.28 27.48 -29.71
N ALA A 60 -41.45 26.89 -28.53
CA ALA A 60 -42.69 26.25 -28.14
C ALA A 60 -43.87 27.26 -28.08
N LYS A 61 -43.60 28.50 -27.61
CA LYS A 61 -44.59 29.60 -27.60
C LYS A 61 -44.95 30.05 -29.03
N LEU A 62 -43.96 30.33 -29.85
CA LEU A 62 -44.16 30.72 -31.26
C LEU A 62 -44.96 29.66 -32.03
N LYS A 63 -44.69 28.38 -31.85
CA LYS A 63 -45.46 27.31 -32.50
C LYS A 63 -46.92 27.27 -32.03
N ARG A 64 -47.19 27.55 -30.75
CA ARG A 64 -48.59 27.66 -30.26
C ARG A 64 -49.32 28.84 -30.87
N GLU A 65 -48.61 29.93 -31.08
CA GLU A 65 -49.14 31.18 -31.71
C GLU A 65 -49.17 31.08 -33.24
N LYS A 66 -48.77 29.96 -33.83
CA LYS A 66 -48.64 29.70 -35.30
C LYS A 66 -47.70 30.69 -36.02
N ILE A 67 -46.70 31.21 -35.33
CA ILE A 67 -45.64 32.07 -35.83
C ILE A 67 -44.46 31.21 -36.34
N ASP A 68 -43.82 31.59 -37.45
CA ASP A 68 -42.68 30.87 -37.98
C ASP A 68 -41.48 30.94 -37.07
N ALA A 69 -40.98 29.76 -36.64
CA ALA A 69 -39.83 29.60 -35.73
C ALA A 69 -38.60 28.94 -36.47
N SER A 70 -38.63 28.84 -37.82
CA SER A 70 -37.63 28.08 -38.59
C SER A 70 -36.20 28.57 -38.33
N LYS A 71 -35.95 29.86 -38.27
CA LYS A 71 -34.61 30.44 -38.00
C LYS A 71 -34.10 30.06 -36.62
N LYS A 72 -34.94 30.11 -35.60
CA LYS A 72 -34.56 29.72 -34.22
C LYS A 72 -34.30 28.22 -34.08
N ILE A 73 -35.04 27.42 -34.83
CA ILE A 73 -34.82 25.99 -34.91
C ILE A 73 -33.45 25.65 -35.52
N GLU A 74 -33.08 26.32 -36.62
CA GLU A 74 -31.80 26.13 -37.26
C GLU A 74 -30.63 26.61 -36.37
N GLU A 75 -30.80 27.74 -35.70
CA GLU A 75 -29.83 28.21 -34.68
C GLU A 75 -29.65 27.19 -33.57
N MET A 76 -30.71 26.60 -33.07
CA MET A 76 -30.64 25.59 -31.99
C MET A 76 -29.97 24.28 -32.43
N LYS A 77 -30.03 23.91 -33.74
CA LYS A 77 -29.24 22.80 -34.29
C LYS A 77 -27.73 23.12 -34.18
N THR A 78 -27.34 24.33 -34.55
CA THR A 78 -25.95 24.78 -34.47
C THR A 78 -25.46 24.83 -33.02
N VAL A 79 -26.28 25.33 -32.09
CA VAL A 79 -26.00 25.34 -30.66
C VAL A 79 -25.87 23.90 -30.12
N GLY A 80 -26.73 22.98 -30.57
CA GLY A 80 -26.64 21.57 -30.23
C GLY A 80 -25.34 20.91 -30.66
N VAL A 81 -24.85 21.23 -31.84
CA VAL A 81 -23.54 20.74 -32.36
C VAL A 81 -22.40 21.26 -31.49
N LYS A 82 -22.39 22.58 -31.16
CA LYS A 82 -21.36 23.18 -30.30
C LYS A 82 -21.35 22.56 -28.87
N ILE A 83 -22.52 22.32 -28.26
CA ILE A 83 -22.59 21.65 -26.98
C ILE A 83 -21.97 20.27 -27.05
N LYS A 84 -22.28 19.47 -28.08
CA LYS A 84 -21.73 18.15 -28.27
C LYS A 84 -20.21 18.16 -28.45
N ASP A 85 -19.70 19.15 -29.20
CA ASP A 85 -18.25 19.33 -29.38
C ASP A 85 -17.55 19.69 -28.09
N PHE A 86 -18.08 20.61 -27.29
CA PHE A 86 -17.53 20.96 -25.98
C PHE A 86 -17.61 19.81 -24.98
N ASP A 87 -18.71 19.06 -24.94
CA ASP A 87 -18.85 17.87 -24.09
C ASP A 87 -17.78 16.81 -24.47
N ALA A 88 -17.47 16.64 -25.77
CA ALA A 88 -16.40 15.74 -26.24
C ALA A 88 -15.01 16.23 -25.81
N GLN A 89 -14.71 17.52 -25.94
CA GLN A 89 -13.44 18.11 -25.50
C GLN A 89 -13.26 17.96 -23.97
N VAL A 90 -14.32 18.20 -23.19
CA VAL A 90 -14.30 17.99 -21.74
C VAL A 90 -13.97 16.53 -21.41
N SER A 91 -14.59 15.58 -22.10
CA SER A 91 -14.32 14.15 -21.89
C SER A 91 -12.86 13.75 -22.22
N GLU A 92 -12.28 14.32 -23.27
CA GLU A 92 -10.87 14.10 -23.61
C GLU A 92 -9.94 14.67 -22.55
N ILE A 93 -10.20 15.91 -22.09
CA ILE A 93 -9.41 16.54 -21.02
C ILE A 93 -9.56 15.77 -19.69
N ASP A 94 -10.74 15.28 -19.35
CA ASP A 94 -10.97 14.45 -18.16
C ASP A 94 -10.14 13.17 -18.19
N THR A 95 -9.97 12.57 -19.38
CA THR A 95 -9.09 11.39 -19.56
C THR A 95 -7.63 11.76 -19.30
N GLN A 96 -7.13 12.84 -19.89
CA GLN A 96 -5.75 13.30 -19.68
C GLN A 96 -5.49 13.69 -18.21
N LEU A 97 -6.41 14.40 -17.57
CA LEU A 97 -6.31 14.73 -16.13
C LEU A 97 -6.25 13.48 -15.27
N THR A 98 -7.05 12.47 -15.58
CA THR A 98 -7.06 11.20 -14.87
C THR A 98 -5.74 10.45 -15.04
N GLU A 99 -5.22 10.38 -16.27
CA GLU A 99 -3.93 9.76 -16.54
C GLU A 99 -2.80 10.39 -15.73
N ILE A 100 -2.72 11.73 -15.70
CA ILE A 100 -1.70 12.42 -14.90
C ILE A 100 -1.95 12.19 -13.39
N ALA A 101 -3.15 12.43 -12.90
CA ALA A 101 -3.49 12.33 -11.48
C ALA A 101 -3.21 10.94 -10.89
N THR A 102 -3.37 9.88 -11.69
CA THR A 102 -3.13 8.50 -11.25
C THR A 102 -1.65 8.15 -11.11
N THR A 103 -0.76 8.93 -11.72
CA THR A 103 0.71 8.75 -11.63
C THR A 103 1.38 9.63 -10.58
N LEU A 104 0.66 10.62 -10.02
CA LEU A 104 1.20 11.47 -8.97
C LEU A 104 1.23 10.72 -7.63
N PRO A 105 2.38 10.65 -6.93
CA PRO A 105 2.46 10.06 -5.59
C PRO A 105 1.74 10.93 -4.56
N ASN A 106 1.53 10.38 -3.36
CA ASN A 106 1.00 11.15 -2.24
C ASN A 106 2.00 12.24 -1.79
N LEU A 107 1.48 13.28 -1.14
CA LEU A 107 2.31 14.34 -0.55
C LEU A 107 2.99 13.85 0.72
N PRO A 108 4.27 14.15 0.92
CA PRO A 108 4.92 13.87 2.19
C PRO A 108 4.38 14.79 3.30
N HIS A 109 4.18 14.19 4.48
CA HIS A 109 3.89 14.96 5.69
C HIS A 109 5.09 15.83 6.08
N ASP A 110 4.86 16.98 6.74
CA ASP A 110 5.93 17.95 7.06
C ASP A 110 7.03 17.39 7.97
N SER A 111 6.77 16.32 8.72
CA SER A 111 7.76 15.67 9.58
C SER A 111 8.65 14.65 8.84
N VAL A 112 8.43 14.42 7.56
CA VAL A 112 9.22 13.47 6.76
C VAL A 112 10.56 14.11 6.36
N PRO A 113 11.70 13.45 6.59
CA PRO A 113 13.00 13.97 6.16
C PRO A 113 13.06 14.03 4.62
N ILE A 114 13.65 15.10 4.11
CA ILE A 114 13.92 15.25 2.68
C ILE A 114 15.17 14.46 2.33
N GLY A 115 15.10 13.60 1.32
CA GLY A 115 16.21 12.76 0.86
C GLY A 115 15.94 12.14 -0.49
N GLU A 116 16.94 11.51 -1.09
CA GLU A 116 16.89 10.92 -2.43
C GLU A 116 16.63 9.41 -2.40
N ASP A 117 17.22 8.69 -1.43
CA ASP A 117 17.14 7.23 -1.34
C ASP A 117 17.28 6.71 0.10
N GLU A 118 17.48 5.38 0.25
CA GLU A 118 17.57 4.69 1.53
C GLU A 118 18.68 5.17 2.46
N ASP A 119 19.74 5.79 1.93
CA ASP A 119 20.86 6.32 2.72
C ASP A 119 20.48 7.61 3.48
N ASP A 120 19.42 8.29 3.04
CA ASP A 120 18.90 9.51 3.68
C ASP A 120 17.80 9.22 4.73
N ASN A 121 17.48 7.96 4.97
CA ASN A 121 16.52 7.57 6.01
C ASN A 121 17.05 7.88 7.40
N VAL A 122 16.17 8.32 8.31
CA VAL A 122 16.57 8.77 9.65
C VAL A 122 16.20 7.74 10.71
N GLU A 123 17.21 7.28 11.46
CA GLU A 123 16.98 6.39 12.59
C GLU A 123 16.27 7.13 13.73
N VAL A 124 15.15 6.55 14.21
CA VAL A 124 14.35 7.08 15.31
C VAL A 124 14.85 6.53 16.64
N HIS A 125 14.98 5.21 16.73
CA HIS A 125 15.49 4.51 17.91
C HIS A 125 15.89 3.06 17.59
N ARG A 126 16.55 2.44 18.56
CA ARG A 126 16.90 0.99 18.55
C ARG A 126 16.38 0.33 19.81
N TRP A 127 16.09 -0.95 19.68
CA TRP A 127 15.77 -1.81 20.80
C TRP A 127 16.74 -2.99 20.87
N SER A 128 17.31 -3.21 22.05
CA SER A 128 18.31 -4.24 22.34
C SER A 128 19.61 -4.11 21.50
N SER A 129 20.57 -4.92 21.83
CA SER A 129 21.86 -4.99 21.11
C SER A 129 21.97 -6.34 20.40
N PRO A 130 22.65 -6.38 19.22
CA PRO A 130 23.00 -7.63 18.56
C PRO A 130 23.69 -8.60 19.52
N ARG A 131 23.34 -9.89 19.40
CA ARG A 131 24.00 -10.95 20.14
C ARG A 131 25.45 -11.08 19.71
N GLU A 132 26.37 -11.16 20.68
CA GLU A 132 27.74 -11.55 20.40
C GLU A 132 27.85 -13.08 20.31
N PHE A 133 28.50 -13.58 19.24
CA PHE A 133 28.71 -14.98 19.00
C PHE A 133 30.18 -15.35 19.32
N SER A 134 30.38 -16.52 19.95
CA SER A 134 31.71 -17.13 20.13
C SER A 134 32.22 -17.85 18.86
N PHE A 135 31.41 -17.91 17.83
CA PHE A 135 31.67 -18.54 16.53
C PHE A 135 31.18 -17.63 15.41
N GLU A 136 31.59 -17.90 14.17
CA GLU A 136 31.11 -17.17 12.98
C GLU A 136 29.66 -17.57 12.67
N PRO A 137 28.69 -16.63 12.76
CA PRO A 137 27.29 -16.94 12.48
C PRO A 137 27.08 -17.24 10.99
N LYS A 138 26.38 -18.35 10.72
CA LYS A 138 26.08 -18.78 9.36
C LYS A 138 24.82 -18.07 8.85
N PRO A 139 24.72 -17.82 7.53
CA PRO A 139 23.51 -17.29 6.94
C PRO A 139 22.36 -18.30 7.06
N HIS A 140 21.15 -17.81 7.17
CA HIS A 140 19.94 -18.60 7.42
C HIS A 140 19.71 -19.75 6.44
N TRP A 141 20.10 -19.61 5.17
CA TRP A 141 19.99 -20.69 4.18
C TRP A 141 20.93 -21.86 4.49
N GLU A 142 22.14 -21.61 4.96
CA GLU A 142 23.07 -22.68 5.37
C GLU A 142 22.60 -23.37 6.65
N VAL A 143 22.11 -22.59 7.62
CA VAL A 143 21.51 -23.12 8.86
C VAL A 143 20.32 -24.03 8.52
N ALA A 144 19.43 -23.56 7.65
CA ALA A 144 18.23 -24.28 7.26
C ALA A 144 18.49 -25.54 6.41
N GLU A 145 19.46 -25.47 5.49
CA GLU A 145 19.89 -26.64 4.71
C GLU A 145 20.53 -27.70 5.60
N ASN A 146 21.39 -27.29 6.55
CA ASN A 146 21.97 -28.21 7.51
C ASN A 146 20.93 -28.94 8.38
N LEU A 147 19.87 -28.24 8.75
CA LEU A 147 18.76 -28.79 9.54
C LEU A 147 17.71 -29.51 8.68
N ASP A 148 17.85 -29.46 7.36
CA ASP A 148 16.92 -30.04 6.40
C ASP A 148 15.47 -29.53 6.52
N ILE A 149 15.32 -28.22 6.84
CA ILE A 149 14.02 -27.57 7.09
C ILE A 149 13.55 -26.63 5.97
N LEU A 150 14.44 -26.27 5.04
CA LEU A 150 14.14 -25.52 3.81
C LEU A 150 14.73 -26.26 2.60
N ASP A 151 14.05 -26.18 1.45
CA ASP A 151 14.49 -26.80 0.21
C ASP A 151 14.33 -25.84 -0.97
N PHE A 152 15.39 -25.14 -1.30
CA PHE A 152 15.44 -24.17 -2.40
C PHE A 152 15.57 -24.87 -3.76
N GLU A 153 16.28 -26.00 -3.84
CA GLU A 153 16.51 -26.74 -5.09
C GLU A 153 15.18 -27.25 -5.65
N ARG A 154 14.37 -27.90 -4.80
CA ARG A 154 13.05 -28.38 -5.21
C ARG A 154 12.07 -27.26 -5.45
N GLY A 155 12.17 -26.14 -4.72
CA GLY A 155 11.42 -24.92 -5.01
C GLY A 155 11.70 -24.40 -6.42
N ALA A 156 12.98 -24.29 -6.78
CA ALA A 156 13.40 -23.87 -8.10
C ALA A 156 12.99 -24.85 -9.20
N LYS A 157 13.03 -26.17 -8.94
CA LYS A 157 12.58 -27.20 -9.88
C LYS A 157 11.09 -27.10 -10.23
N VAL A 158 10.24 -26.71 -9.25
CA VAL A 158 8.78 -26.67 -9.43
C VAL A 158 8.31 -25.35 -10.00
N SER A 159 8.87 -24.22 -9.55
CA SER A 159 8.35 -22.89 -9.85
C SER A 159 9.41 -21.90 -10.36
N GLY A 160 10.67 -22.28 -10.44
CA GLY A 160 11.76 -21.40 -10.81
C GLY A 160 12.49 -20.81 -9.60
N SER A 161 13.41 -19.88 -9.86
CA SER A 161 14.16 -19.19 -8.81
C SER A 161 13.24 -18.41 -7.89
N ARG A 162 13.71 -18.12 -6.65
CA ARG A 162 12.96 -17.35 -5.63
C ARG A 162 11.67 -18.02 -5.15
N PHE A 163 11.59 -19.35 -5.22
CA PHE A 163 10.59 -20.18 -4.55
C PHE A 163 11.29 -21.17 -3.62
N VAL A 164 10.63 -21.55 -2.55
CA VAL A 164 11.19 -22.41 -1.50
C VAL A 164 10.11 -23.34 -0.95
N TYR A 165 10.53 -24.56 -0.57
CA TYR A 165 9.71 -25.42 0.29
C TYR A 165 10.18 -25.29 1.73
N TYR A 166 9.23 -25.03 2.63
CA TYR A 166 9.39 -25.27 4.06
C TYR A 166 8.98 -26.70 4.36
N LYS A 167 9.78 -27.44 5.10
CA LYS A 167 9.45 -28.82 5.43
C LYS A 167 9.70 -29.15 6.90
N GLY A 168 8.99 -30.13 7.43
CA GLY A 168 9.15 -30.60 8.80
C GLY A 168 9.03 -29.47 9.84
N LEU A 169 10.06 -29.34 10.67
CA LEU A 169 10.12 -28.29 11.69
C LEU A 169 10.24 -26.89 11.10
N GLY A 170 10.74 -26.73 9.87
CA GLY A 170 10.72 -25.43 9.18
C GLY A 170 9.31 -24.96 8.86
N ALA A 171 8.47 -25.84 8.30
CA ALA A 171 7.06 -25.52 8.04
C ALA A 171 6.29 -25.26 9.36
N ARG A 172 6.64 -25.99 10.42
CA ARG A 172 6.07 -25.74 11.73
C ARG A 172 6.51 -24.40 12.32
N LEU A 173 7.78 -24.01 12.15
CA LEU A 173 8.31 -22.73 12.61
C LEU A 173 7.60 -21.58 11.90
N GLU A 174 7.44 -21.62 10.57
CA GLU A 174 6.73 -20.60 9.82
C GLU A 174 5.29 -20.44 10.31
N ARG A 175 4.59 -21.57 10.49
CA ARG A 175 3.23 -21.57 11.05
C ARG A 175 3.19 -21.04 12.50
N ALA A 176 4.16 -21.37 13.33
CA ALA A 176 4.26 -20.86 14.69
C ALA A 176 4.42 -19.35 14.71
N VAL A 177 5.27 -18.81 13.81
CA VAL A 177 5.53 -17.38 13.70
C VAL A 177 4.26 -16.62 13.31
N TYR A 178 3.58 -17.00 12.24
CA TYR A 178 2.39 -16.24 11.82
C TYR A 178 1.19 -16.45 12.76
N ASN A 179 1.02 -17.62 13.40
CA ASN A 179 -0.02 -17.80 14.40
C ASN A 179 0.22 -16.91 15.63
N PHE A 180 1.45 -16.84 16.13
CA PHE A 180 1.82 -15.92 17.19
C PHE A 180 1.51 -14.46 16.82
N MET A 181 1.86 -14.03 15.62
CA MET A 181 1.60 -12.66 15.15
C MET A 181 0.09 -12.36 15.12
N LEU A 182 -0.71 -13.27 14.56
CA LEU A 182 -2.17 -13.12 14.49
C LEU A 182 -2.79 -13.08 15.90
N ASP A 183 -2.41 -14.00 16.77
CA ASP A 183 -2.93 -14.04 18.15
C ASP A 183 -2.61 -12.74 18.90
N GLU A 184 -1.40 -12.20 18.72
CA GLU A 184 -1.01 -10.93 19.34
C GLU A 184 -1.85 -9.77 18.83
N HIS A 185 -2.02 -9.66 17.50
CA HIS A 185 -2.84 -8.59 16.93
C HIS A 185 -4.31 -8.69 17.35
N VAL A 186 -4.86 -9.89 17.38
CA VAL A 186 -6.30 -10.11 17.66
C VAL A 186 -6.60 -9.97 19.16
N TYR A 187 -5.86 -10.67 20.01
CA TYR A 187 -6.21 -10.78 21.42
C TYR A 187 -5.63 -9.66 22.29
N GLU A 188 -4.48 -9.09 21.89
CA GLU A 188 -3.79 -8.09 22.70
C GLU A 188 -3.90 -6.68 22.11
N GLN A 189 -3.98 -6.55 20.78
CA GLN A 189 -3.91 -5.26 20.10
C GLN A 189 -5.24 -4.81 19.47
N GLY A 190 -6.29 -5.64 19.57
CA GLY A 190 -7.67 -5.27 19.22
C GLY A 190 -7.99 -5.27 17.71
N TYR A 191 -7.20 -5.96 16.90
CA TYR A 191 -7.51 -6.12 15.48
C TYR A 191 -8.58 -7.21 15.25
N THR A 192 -9.43 -6.98 14.27
CA THR A 192 -10.32 -8.02 13.73
C THR A 192 -9.57 -8.83 12.68
N GLU A 193 -9.46 -10.15 12.90
CA GLU A 193 -8.87 -11.05 11.91
C GLU A 193 -9.79 -11.26 10.71
N MET A 194 -9.22 -11.17 9.52
CA MET A 194 -9.90 -11.36 8.25
C MET A 194 -9.21 -12.45 7.42
N ILE A 195 -9.99 -13.28 6.75
CA ILE A 195 -9.52 -14.15 5.67
C ILE A 195 -9.99 -13.53 4.37
N THR A 196 -9.06 -13.09 3.54
CA THR A 196 -9.34 -12.29 2.35
C THR A 196 -9.22 -13.10 1.06
N PRO A 197 -9.87 -12.65 -0.04
CA PRO A 197 -9.52 -13.14 -1.38
C PRO A 197 -8.05 -12.87 -1.72
N TYR A 198 -7.39 -13.82 -2.39
CA TYR A 198 -6.02 -13.67 -2.88
C TYR A 198 -5.96 -13.24 -4.36
N LEU A 199 -7.08 -13.23 -5.02
CA LEU A 199 -7.29 -12.71 -6.38
C LEU A 199 -8.21 -11.50 -6.30
N VAL A 200 -7.76 -10.37 -6.83
CA VAL A 200 -8.49 -9.10 -6.81
C VAL A 200 -8.58 -8.52 -8.22
N ASN A 201 -9.60 -7.71 -8.47
CA ASN A 201 -9.76 -7.02 -9.74
C ASN A 201 -8.88 -5.75 -9.85
N SER A 202 -8.76 -5.20 -11.06
CA SER A 202 -7.98 -4.00 -11.33
C SER A 202 -8.47 -2.77 -10.56
N LYS A 203 -9.78 -2.68 -10.26
CA LYS A 203 -10.33 -1.60 -9.44
C LYS A 203 -9.77 -1.62 -8.01
N SER A 204 -9.64 -2.79 -7.41
CA SER A 204 -9.03 -2.93 -6.09
C SER A 204 -7.53 -2.61 -6.10
N MET A 205 -6.80 -3.04 -7.14
CA MET A 205 -5.38 -2.69 -7.33
C MET A 205 -5.20 -1.18 -7.52
N PHE A 206 -6.14 -0.53 -8.19
CA PHE A 206 -6.17 0.94 -8.31
C PHE A 206 -6.46 1.61 -6.96
N GLY A 207 -7.39 1.09 -6.19
CA GLY A 207 -7.82 1.66 -4.90
C GLY A 207 -6.66 1.88 -3.92
N THR A 208 -5.73 0.94 -3.85
CA THR A 208 -4.55 1.01 -2.97
C THR A 208 -3.30 1.60 -3.63
N GLY A 209 -3.36 1.94 -4.92
CA GLY A 209 -2.29 2.65 -5.63
C GLY A 209 -1.29 1.75 -6.34
N GLN A 210 -1.47 0.43 -6.38
CA GLN A 210 -0.61 -0.45 -7.16
C GLN A 210 -0.76 -0.20 -8.66
N PHE A 211 -1.99 -0.01 -9.14
CA PHE A 211 -2.24 0.34 -10.55
C PHE A 211 -2.43 1.85 -10.72
N PRO A 212 -1.99 2.40 -11.87
CA PRO A 212 -1.34 1.74 -13.00
C PRO A 212 0.18 1.52 -12.85
N LYS A 213 0.84 2.16 -11.87
CA LYS A 213 2.30 2.31 -11.77
C LYS A 213 3.06 0.99 -11.66
N PHE A 214 2.58 0.04 -10.84
CA PHE A 214 3.28 -1.22 -10.53
C PHE A 214 2.68 -2.43 -11.26
N LYS A 215 2.15 -2.22 -12.46
CA LYS A 215 1.52 -3.30 -13.23
C LYS A 215 2.49 -4.42 -13.63
N GLU A 216 3.77 -4.10 -13.76
CA GLU A 216 4.83 -5.08 -14.10
C GLU A 216 5.31 -5.88 -12.87
N ASP A 217 5.03 -5.40 -11.66
CA ASP A 217 5.46 -6.04 -10.40
C ASP A 217 4.50 -7.11 -9.87
N VAL A 218 3.42 -7.40 -10.59
CA VAL A 218 2.38 -8.32 -10.16
C VAL A 218 2.16 -9.48 -11.12
N PHE A 219 1.60 -10.59 -10.63
CA PHE A 219 1.16 -11.71 -11.44
C PHE A 219 -0.33 -11.56 -11.79
N GLN A 220 -0.64 -11.39 -13.07
CA GLN A 220 -2.01 -11.28 -13.59
C GLN A 220 -2.48 -12.61 -14.17
N ILE A 221 -3.78 -12.89 -14.06
CA ILE A 221 -4.42 -14.05 -14.68
C ILE A 221 -4.76 -13.69 -16.12
N GLU A 222 -4.27 -14.49 -17.05
CA GLU A 222 -4.56 -14.34 -18.48
C GLU A 222 -6.07 -14.43 -18.75
N ASP A 223 -6.58 -13.56 -19.63
CA ASP A 223 -7.99 -13.47 -20.04
C ASP A 223 -9.01 -13.19 -18.91
N ARG A 224 -8.53 -12.71 -17.75
CA ARG A 224 -9.38 -12.32 -16.62
C ARG A 224 -8.91 -11.02 -16.00
N ASP A 225 -9.87 -10.19 -15.53
CA ASP A 225 -9.55 -9.03 -14.69
C ASP A 225 -9.29 -9.49 -13.25
N LEU A 226 -8.24 -10.30 -13.06
CA LEU A 226 -7.81 -10.79 -11.75
C LEU A 226 -6.30 -10.75 -11.63
N THR A 227 -5.83 -10.32 -10.47
CA THR A 227 -4.40 -10.22 -10.10
C THR A 227 -4.18 -10.92 -8.78
N LEU A 228 -3.10 -11.71 -8.67
CA LEU A 228 -2.62 -12.23 -7.38
C LEU A 228 -2.15 -11.06 -6.50
N ILE A 229 -2.62 -11.01 -5.26
CA ILE A 229 -2.32 -9.89 -4.36
C ILE A 229 -0.83 -9.82 -4.02
N PRO A 230 -0.19 -8.63 -4.09
CA PRO A 230 1.18 -8.43 -3.61
C PRO A 230 1.25 -8.26 -2.08
N THR A 231 0.10 -8.07 -1.43
CA THR A 231 -0.10 -7.84 0.01
C THR A 231 -1.59 -7.93 0.35
N ALA A 232 -1.92 -8.33 1.57
CA ALA A 232 -3.30 -8.29 2.08
C ALA A 232 -3.83 -6.85 2.25
N GLU A 233 -2.98 -5.83 2.21
CA GLU A 233 -3.41 -4.42 2.16
C GLU A 233 -4.48 -4.20 1.09
N VAL A 234 -4.32 -4.80 -0.09
CA VAL A 234 -5.25 -4.59 -1.21
C VAL A 234 -6.68 -5.03 -0.86
N PRO A 235 -6.95 -6.30 -0.52
CA PRO A 235 -8.31 -6.70 -0.17
C PRO A 235 -8.81 -6.10 1.13
N LEU A 236 -7.95 -5.89 2.15
CA LEU A 236 -8.36 -5.30 3.42
C LEU A 236 -8.80 -3.84 3.26
N THR A 237 -8.03 -3.02 2.55
CA THR A 237 -8.38 -1.61 2.33
C THR A 237 -9.62 -1.49 1.47
N ASN A 238 -9.75 -2.29 0.41
CA ASN A 238 -10.92 -2.25 -0.48
C ASN A 238 -12.17 -2.91 0.12
N TYR A 239 -12.11 -3.47 1.34
CA TYR A 239 -13.28 -4.00 2.03
C TYR A 239 -14.41 -2.96 2.14
N TYR A 240 -14.05 -1.71 2.37
CA TYR A 240 -14.98 -0.58 2.44
C TYR A 240 -15.01 0.30 1.17
N ALA A 241 -14.55 -0.22 0.02
CA ALA A 241 -14.61 0.54 -1.22
C ALA A 241 -16.05 0.95 -1.60
N ASP A 242 -16.22 2.21 -2.03
CA ASP A 242 -17.50 2.85 -2.38
C ASP A 242 -18.48 3.05 -1.20
N GLU A 243 -18.04 2.90 0.05
CA GLU A 243 -18.89 3.00 1.24
C GLU A 243 -18.74 4.33 1.99
N ILE A 244 -19.74 4.65 2.83
CA ILE A 244 -19.72 5.75 3.80
C ILE A 244 -19.90 5.13 5.18
N LEU A 245 -18.82 5.13 5.95
CA LEU A 245 -18.77 4.58 7.30
C LEU A 245 -19.42 5.55 8.32
N ASP A 246 -19.82 5.03 9.48
CA ASP A 246 -20.14 5.86 10.63
C ASP A 246 -18.82 6.34 11.27
N GLY A 247 -18.70 7.64 11.50
CA GLY A 247 -17.52 8.20 12.14
C GLY A 247 -17.34 7.78 13.60
N GLU A 248 -18.41 7.31 14.26
CA GLU A 248 -18.34 6.78 15.62
C GLU A 248 -17.69 5.40 15.68
N ASP A 249 -17.64 4.66 14.57
CA ASP A 249 -16.98 3.35 14.47
C ASP A 249 -15.45 3.48 14.30
N LEU A 250 -14.94 4.68 13.95
CA LEU A 250 -13.51 4.90 13.73
C LEU A 250 -12.75 5.09 15.06
N PRO A 251 -11.55 4.57 15.19
CA PRO A 251 -10.78 3.83 14.18
C PRO A 251 -11.15 2.34 14.08
N ILE A 252 -11.11 1.76 12.87
CA ILE A 252 -11.34 0.35 12.60
C ILE A 252 -10.01 -0.34 12.30
N TYR A 253 -9.77 -1.52 12.89
CA TYR A 253 -8.52 -2.28 12.77
C TYR A 253 -8.78 -3.66 12.17
N PHE A 254 -8.10 -3.98 11.06
CA PHE A 254 -8.11 -5.30 10.43
C PHE A 254 -6.71 -5.88 10.36
N THR A 255 -6.61 -7.20 10.55
CA THR A 255 -5.40 -7.98 10.29
C THR A 255 -5.71 -9.22 9.46
N ALA A 256 -4.79 -9.61 8.58
CA ALA A 256 -4.91 -10.83 7.80
C ALA A 256 -3.55 -11.46 7.53
N LEU A 257 -3.49 -12.78 7.62
CA LEU A 257 -2.43 -13.57 7.03
C LEU A 257 -2.75 -13.82 5.55
N SER A 258 -1.81 -13.54 4.67
CA SER A 258 -1.94 -13.96 3.27
C SER A 258 -0.60 -14.38 2.68
N PRO A 259 -0.60 -15.25 1.66
CA PRO A 259 0.48 -15.25 0.70
C PRO A 259 0.49 -13.91 -0.03
N SER A 260 1.69 -13.42 -0.31
CA SER A 260 1.93 -12.22 -1.11
C SER A 260 2.74 -12.62 -2.33
N PHE A 261 2.37 -12.10 -3.50
CA PHE A 261 2.96 -12.48 -4.79
C PHE A 261 3.57 -11.25 -5.46
N ARG A 262 4.89 -11.29 -5.71
CA ARG A 262 5.63 -10.18 -6.35
C ARG A 262 6.53 -10.71 -7.45
N SER A 263 6.45 -10.12 -8.66
CA SER A 263 7.33 -10.51 -9.78
C SER A 263 8.76 -10.04 -9.59
N GLU A 264 9.02 -9.10 -8.65
CA GLU A 264 10.36 -8.60 -8.33
C GLU A 264 11.09 -8.05 -9.58
N ALA A 265 10.37 -7.38 -10.49
CA ALA A 265 10.85 -6.95 -11.80
C ALA A 265 12.11 -6.06 -11.74
N GLY A 266 12.24 -5.23 -10.70
CA GLY A 266 13.39 -4.31 -10.52
C GLY A 266 14.53 -4.87 -9.67
N SER A 267 14.50 -6.15 -9.22
CA SER A 267 15.41 -6.67 -8.18
C SER A 267 16.51 -7.62 -8.70
N ALA A 268 16.87 -7.53 -9.97
CA ALA A 268 17.90 -8.40 -10.54
C ALA A 268 19.23 -8.30 -9.76
N GLY A 269 19.74 -9.46 -9.32
CA GLY A 269 21.03 -9.56 -8.59
C GLY A 269 20.96 -9.23 -7.09
N ARG A 270 19.84 -8.74 -6.55
CA ARG A 270 19.70 -8.48 -5.11
C ARG A 270 19.13 -9.69 -4.38
N ASP A 271 19.68 -10.01 -3.20
CA ASP A 271 19.20 -11.08 -2.30
C ASP A 271 18.81 -12.38 -3.05
N THR A 272 19.76 -12.92 -3.84
CA THR A 272 19.50 -14.07 -4.74
C THR A 272 19.42 -15.41 -3.99
N ARG A 273 19.76 -15.45 -2.71
CA ARG A 273 19.71 -16.63 -1.84
C ARG A 273 18.88 -16.37 -0.59
N GLY A 274 18.30 -17.43 -0.05
CA GLY A 274 17.57 -17.40 1.22
C GLY A 274 16.13 -16.88 1.09
N LEU A 275 15.58 -16.40 2.21
CA LEU A 275 14.15 -16.06 2.37
C LEU A 275 13.83 -14.57 2.23
N ILE A 276 14.84 -13.70 2.07
CA ILE A 276 14.63 -12.24 2.15
C ILE A 276 13.80 -11.72 0.97
N ARG A 277 14.00 -12.31 -0.23
CA ARG A 277 13.33 -11.87 -1.45
C ARG A 277 12.84 -13.06 -2.29
N LEU A 278 11.54 -13.33 -2.17
CA LEU A 278 10.84 -14.43 -2.83
C LEU A 278 9.69 -13.90 -3.69
N HIS A 279 9.31 -14.64 -4.74
CA HIS A 279 8.12 -14.35 -5.55
C HIS A 279 6.82 -14.65 -4.79
N GLN A 280 6.87 -15.55 -3.82
CA GLN A 280 5.76 -15.91 -2.94
C GLN A 280 6.27 -15.97 -1.51
N PHE A 281 5.61 -15.28 -0.59
CA PHE A 281 5.95 -15.28 0.84
C PHE A 281 4.69 -15.01 1.66
N HIS A 282 4.68 -15.42 2.94
CA HIS A 282 3.60 -15.09 3.86
C HIS A 282 3.87 -13.78 4.59
N LYS A 283 2.81 -13.00 4.77
CA LYS A 283 2.84 -11.76 5.54
C LYS A 283 1.56 -11.63 6.37
N VAL A 284 1.71 -11.25 7.62
CA VAL A 284 0.60 -10.75 8.42
C VAL A 284 0.52 -9.25 8.18
N GLU A 285 -0.62 -8.78 7.75
CA GLU A 285 -0.86 -7.38 7.41
C GLU A 285 -1.79 -6.74 8.42
N MET A 286 -1.52 -5.50 8.77
CA MET A 286 -2.37 -4.62 9.56
C MET A 286 -2.91 -3.51 8.66
N VAL A 287 -4.21 -3.23 8.73
CA VAL A 287 -4.85 -2.09 8.06
C VAL A 287 -5.71 -1.36 9.08
N LYS A 288 -5.66 -0.03 9.07
CA LYS A 288 -6.54 0.81 9.87
C LYS A 288 -7.28 1.80 9.00
N PHE A 289 -8.52 2.09 9.39
CA PHE A 289 -9.29 3.22 8.88
C PHE A 289 -9.47 4.21 10.02
N SER A 290 -9.15 5.47 9.79
CA SER A 290 -9.18 6.50 10.82
C SER A 290 -9.78 7.80 10.28
N ASP A 291 -10.20 8.68 11.17
CA ASP A 291 -10.38 10.10 10.83
C ASP A 291 -8.99 10.77 10.63
N LYS A 292 -9.01 11.99 10.10
CA LYS A 292 -7.78 12.73 9.82
C LYS A 292 -7.09 13.25 11.08
N GLU A 293 -7.85 13.49 12.14
CA GLU A 293 -7.37 14.08 13.38
C GLU A 293 -6.52 13.10 14.17
N SER A 294 -6.89 11.80 14.18
CA SER A 294 -6.23 10.74 14.95
C SER A 294 -5.25 9.87 14.14
N SER A 295 -5.22 10.02 12.82
CA SER A 295 -4.50 9.06 11.94
C SER A 295 -2.99 8.96 12.21
N TYR A 296 -2.35 10.04 12.65
CA TYR A 296 -0.92 9.98 12.99
C TYR A 296 -0.66 9.31 14.34
N ASP A 297 -1.54 9.47 15.32
CA ASP A 297 -1.50 8.70 16.56
C ASP A 297 -1.73 7.20 16.27
N GLU A 298 -2.58 6.90 15.29
CA GLU A 298 -2.80 5.53 14.84
C GLU A 298 -1.60 4.94 14.08
N LEU A 299 -0.79 5.75 13.40
CA LEU A 299 0.48 5.33 12.82
C LEU A 299 1.50 4.95 13.90
N GLU A 300 1.63 5.79 14.95
CA GLU A 300 2.53 5.50 16.08
C GLU A 300 2.10 4.20 16.79
N LYS A 301 0.81 4.00 17.02
CA LYS A 301 0.28 2.75 17.62
C LYS A 301 0.54 1.54 16.71
N MET A 302 0.35 1.66 15.39
CA MET A 302 0.60 0.57 14.44
C MET A 302 2.07 0.17 14.43
N THR A 303 2.96 1.15 14.43
CA THR A 303 4.41 0.92 14.52
C THR A 303 4.76 0.20 15.83
N GLN A 304 4.21 0.66 16.96
CA GLN A 304 4.39 0.00 18.25
C GLN A 304 3.84 -1.43 18.25
N ASN A 305 2.72 -1.69 17.59
CA ASN A 305 2.18 -3.06 17.48
C ASN A 305 3.17 -4.01 16.80
N ALA A 306 3.85 -3.57 15.75
CA ALA A 306 4.91 -4.34 15.09
C ALA A 306 6.16 -4.50 15.97
N GLU A 307 6.57 -3.45 16.70
CA GLU A 307 7.70 -3.50 17.62
C GLU A 307 7.49 -4.53 18.73
N ILE A 308 6.27 -4.60 19.30
CA ILE A 308 5.93 -5.57 20.37
C ILE A 308 6.18 -7.01 19.92
N LEU A 309 5.91 -7.34 18.65
CA LEU A 309 6.20 -8.68 18.11
C LEU A 309 7.70 -8.99 18.15
N LEU A 310 8.53 -8.03 17.71
CA LEU A 310 9.99 -8.18 17.73
C LEU A 310 10.54 -8.26 19.16
N GLN A 311 9.99 -7.46 20.07
CA GLN A 311 10.35 -7.49 21.49
C GLN A 311 10.00 -8.83 22.14
N LYS A 312 8.80 -9.35 21.91
CA LYS A 312 8.39 -10.68 22.41
C LYS A 312 9.21 -11.83 21.82
N LEU A 313 9.66 -11.69 20.58
CA LEU A 313 10.60 -12.60 19.93
C LEU A 313 12.05 -12.39 20.39
N ASN A 314 12.32 -11.36 21.18
CA ASN A 314 13.65 -10.95 21.63
C ASN A 314 14.66 -10.82 20.48
N LEU A 315 14.23 -10.16 19.40
CA LEU A 315 15.06 -9.88 18.22
C LEU A 315 15.48 -8.40 18.22
N PRO A 316 16.78 -8.09 18.15
CA PRO A 316 17.27 -6.71 18.07
C PRO A 316 16.79 -6.04 16.77
N TYR A 317 16.29 -4.81 16.89
CA TYR A 317 15.80 -4.04 15.74
C TYR A 317 16.07 -2.54 15.90
N ARG A 318 15.92 -1.81 14.81
CA ARG A 318 15.83 -0.36 14.82
C ARG A 318 14.58 0.11 14.06
N VAL A 319 14.11 1.30 14.38
CA VAL A 319 13.03 1.99 13.68
C VAL A 319 13.64 3.17 12.94
N ILE A 320 13.31 3.31 11.66
CA ILE A 320 13.73 4.42 10.81
C ILE A 320 12.51 5.13 10.24
N THR A 321 12.60 6.45 10.04
CA THR A 321 11.64 7.20 9.22
C THR A 321 12.17 7.26 7.80
N LEU A 322 11.38 6.84 6.82
CA LEU A 322 11.76 6.95 5.41
C LEU A 322 11.79 8.40 4.97
N CYS A 323 12.78 8.76 4.16
CA CYS A 323 12.86 10.05 3.51
C CYS A 323 11.89 10.16 2.32
N THR A 324 11.72 11.37 1.79
CA THR A 324 10.79 11.63 0.68
C THR A 324 11.07 10.80 -0.58
N GLY A 325 12.32 10.47 -0.88
CA GLY A 325 12.72 9.69 -2.05
C GLY A 325 12.47 8.20 -1.93
N ASP A 326 12.46 7.66 -0.68
CA ASP A 326 12.33 6.22 -0.42
C ASP A 326 10.90 5.79 -0.04
N MET A 327 10.02 6.71 0.32
CA MET A 327 8.63 6.39 0.67
C MET A 327 7.85 5.73 -0.47
N GLY A 328 6.99 4.78 -0.14
CA GLY A 328 6.03 4.18 -1.04
C GLY A 328 5.08 5.19 -1.72
N PHE A 329 4.58 4.85 -2.91
CA PHE A 329 3.76 5.73 -3.76
C PHE A 329 2.56 6.38 -3.05
N SER A 330 1.82 5.58 -2.27
CA SER A 330 0.59 6.03 -1.59
C SER A 330 0.84 6.65 -0.22
N ALA A 331 2.04 6.54 0.34
CA ALA A 331 2.36 6.96 1.69
C ALA A 331 2.61 8.46 1.80
N ALA A 332 2.11 9.06 2.88
CA ALA A 332 2.44 10.41 3.34
C ALA A 332 3.56 10.40 4.40
N LYS A 333 3.64 9.33 5.21
CA LYS A 333 4.71 9.06 6.16
C LYS A 333 4.85 7.58 6.37
N THR A 334 6.08 7.09 6.48
CA THR A 334 6.39 5.68 6.70
C THR A 334 7.47 5.53 7.77
N TYR A 335 7.23 4.59 8.68
CA TYR A 335 8.25 4.01 9.54
C TYR A 335 8.58 2.61 9.07
N ASP A 336 9.86 2.29 8.90
CA ASP A 336 10.33 0.94 8.71
C ASP A 336 10.96 0.41 9.99
N LEU A 337 10.65 -0.84 10.31
CA LEU A 337 11.34 -1.61 11.32
C LEU A 337 12.33 -2.51 10.63
N GLU A 338 13.56 -2.47 11.07
CA GLU A 338 14.64 -3.29 10.53
C GLU A 338 15.21 -4.19 11.62
N VAL A 339 15.21 -5.50 11.38
CA VAL A 339 15.72 -6.51 12.31
C VAL A 339 17.20 -6.80 12.02
N TRP A 340 17.97 -7.05 13.06
CA TRP A 340 19.37 -7.44 12.92
C TRP A 340 19.54 -8.82 12.30
N VAL A 341 20.37 -8.94 11.29
CA VAL A 341 20.73 -10.18 10.59
C VAL A 341 22.24 -10.45 10.75
N PRO A 342 22.63 -11.32 11.68
CA PRO A 342 24.03 -11.51 12.08
C PRO A 342 24.99 -11.85 10.94
N ALA A 343 24.63 -12.79 10.06
CA ALA A 343 25.52 -13.23 8.97
C ALA A 343 25.76 -12.14 7.92
N GLN A 344 24.86 -11.15 7.79
CA GLN A 344 25.04 -10.00 6.92
C GLN A 344 25.63 -8.79 7.66
N ASN A 345 25.74 -8.87 9.00
CA ASN A 345 26.18 -7.78 9.86
C ASN A 345 25.44 -6.46 9.58
N THR A 346 24.13 -6.52 9.40
CA THR A 346 23.28 -5.37 9.07
C THR A 346 21.85 -5.54 9.57
N TYR A 347 21.14 -4.43 9.63
CA TYR A 347 19.69 -4.41 9.82
C TYR A 347 18.98 -4.60 8.47
N ARG A 348 17.87 -5.35 8.46
CA ARG A 348 17.07 -5.62 7.26
C ARG A 348 15.61 -5.31 7.56
N GLU A 349 14.95 -4.62 6.67
CA GLU A 349 13.52 -4.32 6.75
C GLU A 349 12.69 -5.57 7.01
N ILE A 350 11.84 -5.54 8.02
CA ILE A 350 10.92 -6.62 8.40
C ILE A 350 9.47 -6.16 8.48
N SER A 351 9.25 -4.88 8.66
CA SER A 351 7.96 -4.22 8.64
C SER A 351 8.08 -2.82 8.07
N SER A 352 7.05 -2.39 7.37
CA SER A 352 6.87 -1.02 6.92
C SER A 352 5.47 -0.57 7.31
N CYS A 353 5.35 0.50 8.10
CA CYS A 353 4.10 1.05 8.60
C CYS A 353 3.87 2.44 8.01
N SER A 354 2.79 2.60 7.25
CA SER A 354 2.52 3.83 6.49
C SER A 354 1.16 4.43 6.83
N ASN A 355 1.13 5.77 6.94
CA ASN A 355 -0.10 6.54 6.85
C ASN A 355 -0.24 7.06 5.41
N CYS A 356 -1.32 6.68 4.74
CA CYS A 356 -1.63 7.11 3.38
C CYS A 356 -2.56 8.34 3.35
N GLU A 357 -2.94 8.86 4.51
CA GLU A 357 -3.95 9.89 4.63
C GLU A 357 -5.20 9.54 3.80
N ASP A 358 -5.78 10.49 3.09
CA ASP A 358 -6.97 10.25 2.25
C ASP A 358 -6.65 9.76 0.82
N PHE A 359 -5.38 9.52 0.50
CA PHE A 359 -4.94 9.19 -0.87
C PHE A 359 -5.59 7.92 -1.42
N GLN A 360 -5.56 6.82 -0.67
CA GLN A 360 -6.19 5.56 -1.06
C GLN A 360 -7.72 5.66 -0.94
N ALA A 361 -8.22 6.31 0.09
CA ALA A 361 -9.65 6.51 0.29
C ALA A 361 -10.30 7.29 -0.86
N ARG A 362 -9.60 8.28 -1.45
CA ARG A 362 -10.07 8.97 -2.67
C ARG A 362 -10.10 8.05 -3.89
N ARG A 363 -9.15 7.13 -4.01
CA ARG A 363 -9.12 6.15 -5.11
C ARG A 363 -10.20 5.09 -4.99
N ALA A 364 -10.42 4.59 -3.77
CA ALA A 364 -11.39 3.54 -3.46
C ALA A 364 -12.77 4.06 -3.03
N MET A 365 -12.94 5.40 -2.93
CA MET A 365 -14.17 6.05 -2.48
C MET A 365 -14.60 5.64 -1.07
N ILE A 366 -13.65 5.50 -0.16
CA ILE A 366 -13.88 5.17 1.25
C ILE A 366 -14.12 6.46 2.02
N ARG A 367 -15.32 6.64 2.54
CA ARG A 367 -15.75 7.87 3.20
C ARG A 367 -16.33 7.57 4.57
N TYR A 368 -16.42 8.57 5.41
CA TYR A 368 -17.14 8.49 6.67
C TYR A 368 -17.95 9.74 6.94
N ARG A 369 -18.97 9.62 7.77
CA ARG A 369 -19.79 10.73 8.25
C ARG A 369 -19.28 11.16 9.62
N ASN A 370 -18.76 12.37 9.71
CA ASN A 370 -18.27 12.91 10.97
C ASN A 370 -19.41 13.32 11.92
N HIS A 371 -19.07 13.69 13.16
CA HIS A 371 -20.03 14.11 14.19
C HIS A 371 -20.93 15.32 13.79
N GLU A 372 -20.47 16.13 12.82
CA GLU A 372 -21.28 17.25 12.26
C GLU A 372 -22.20 16.79 11.12
N GLY A 373 -22.22 15.51 10.78
CA GLY A 373 -23.00 14.95 9.67
C GLY A 373 -22.37 15.17 8.29
N LYS A 374 -21.15 15.72 8.21
CA LYS A 374 -20.43 15.94 6.95
C LYS A 374 -19.73 14.67 6.50
N VAL A 375 -19.82 14.39 5.19
CA VAL A 375 -19.10 13.27 4.57
C VAL A 375 -17.69 13.72 4.20
N GLN A 376 -16.69 12.95 4.65
CA GLN A 376 -15.26 13.16 4.41
C GLN A 376 -14.62 11.85 3.95
N TYR A 377 -13.43 11.91 3.33
CA TYR A 377 -12.63 10.73 3.05
C TYR A 377 -11.94 10.24 4.34
N ALA A 378 -11.94 8.93 4.54
CA ALA A 378 -11.19 8.33 5.63
C ALA A 378 -9.68 8.43 5.38
N HIS A 379 -8.87 8.37 6.43
CA HIS A 379 -7.45 8.09 6.33
C HIS A 379 -7.24 6.57 6.42
N THR A 380 -6.36 6.03 5.58
CA THR A 380 -5.99 4.61 5.58
C THR A 380 -4.54 4.45 6.03
N LEU A 381 -4.30 3.43 6.83
CA LEU A 381 -2.96 3.06 7.28
C LEU A 381 -2.76 1.57 7.00
N ASN A 382 -1.54 1.22 6.64
CA ASN A 382 -1.15 -0.18 6.46
C ASN A 382 0.21 -0.44 7.08
N GLY A 383 0.44 -1.67 7.52
CA GLY A 383 1.73 -2.08 8.05
C GLY A 383 1.87 -3.59 8.14
N SER A 384 3.11 -4.06 8.00
CA SER A 384 3.39 -5.48 8.17
C SER A 384 3.51 -5.82 9.65
N GLY A 385 2.76 -6.78 10.09
CA GLY A 385 2.83 -7.27 11.47
C GLY A 385 3.16 -8.75 11.57
N LEU A 386 4.23 -9.26 11.00
CA LEU A 386 5.39 -8.86 10.23
C LEU A 386 5.49 -9.66 8.91
N ALA A 387 6.59 -9.49 8.14
CA ALA A 387 6.98 -10.39 7.06
C ALA A 387 7.46 -11.73 7.65
N VAL A 388 6.70 -12.81 7.45
CA VAL A 388 6.92 -14.10 8.13
C VAL A 388 8.27 -14.71 7.78
N GLY A 389 8.61 -14.80 6.48
CA GLY A 389 9.89 -15.36 6.03
C GLY A 389 11.10 -14.58 6.53
N ARG A 390 11.02 -13.23 6.60
CA ARG A 390 12.10 -12.40 7.19
C ARG A 390 12.21 -12.61 8.70
N THR A 391 11.10 -12.84 9.40
CA THR A 391 11.12 -13.21 10.82
C THR A 391 11.75 -14.57 11.04
N VAL A 392 11.44 -15.57 10.20
CA VAL A 392 12.11 -16.87 10.22
C VAL A 392 13.62 -16.71 9.97
N THR A 393 14.01 -15.90 8.99
CA THR A 393 15.42 -15.53 8.74
C THR A 393 16.10 -15.01 9.99
N ALA A 394 15.49 -14.02 10.64
CA ALA A 394 16.04 -13.42 11.86
C ALA A 394 16.15 -14.43 13.01
N ILE A 395 15.16 -15.31 13.17
CA ILE A 395 15.21 -16.37 14.20
C ILE A 395 16.33 -17.34 13.89
N LEU A 396 16.44 -17.87 12.67
CA LEU A 396 17.48 -18.82 12.30
C LEU A 396 18.89 -18.27 12.54
N GLU A 397 19.11 -16.99 12.24
CA GLU A 397 20.44 -16.38 12.39
C GLU A 397 20.74 -15.92 13.82
N ASN A 398 19.79 -15.28 14.53
CA ASN A 398 20.03 -14.81 15.90
C ASN A 398 20.01 -15.92 16.94
N TYR A 399 19.29 -17.01 16.70
CA TYR A 399 19.12 -18.10 17.66
C TYR A 399 19.91 -19.38 17.31
N GLN A 400 20.80 -19.31 16.30
CA GLN A 400 21.69 -20.41 15.97
C GLN A 400 22.71 -20.71 17.08
N ASN A 401 23.02 -21.97 17.26
CA ASN A 401 24.02 -22.46 18.20
C ASN A 401 25.24 -22.98 17.46
N GLU A 402 26.38 -23.08 18.16
CA GLU A 402 27.66 -23.55 17.60
C GLU A 402 27.57 -24.97 17.02
N ASP A 403 26.69 -25.82 17.60
CA ASP A 403 26.44 -27.20 17.13
C ASP A 403 25.55 -27.27 15.87
N GLY A 404 25.16 -26.13 15.31
CA GLY A 404 24.27 -26.01 14.13
C GLY A 404 22.79 -26.17 14.44
N SER A 405 22.40 -26.35 15.71
CA SER A 405 20.99 -26.31 16.12
C SER A 405 20.47 -24.87 16.24
N VAL A 406 19.14 -24.71 16.34
CA VAL A 406 18.51 -23.41 16.54
C VAL A 406 17.60 -23.48 17.76
N THR A 407 17.83 -22.61 18.72
CA THR A 407 16.95 -22.41 19.87
C THR A 407 15.67 -21.69 19.42
N ILE A 408 14.53 -22.14 19.91
CA ILE A 408 13.24 -21.50 19.62
C ILE A 408 13.01 -20.34 20.61
N PRO A 409 12.63 -19.12 20.12
CA PRO A 409 12.18 -18.05 21.00
C PRO A 409 11.10 -18.53 21.97
N GLU A 410 11.18 -18.13 23.23
CA GLU A 410 10.31 -18.67 24.29
C GLU A 410 8.82 -18.54 23.96
N VAL A 411 8.44 -17.39 23.41
CA VAL A 411 7.05 -17.10 23.02
C VAL A 411 6.51 -18.06 21.95
N LEU A 412 7.38 -18.65 21.12
CA LEU A 412 7.00 -19.59 20.06
C LEU A 412 6.96 -21.05 20.52
N VAL A 413 7.51 -21.38 21.69
CA VAL A 413 7.58 -22.78 22.18
C VAL A 413 6.19 -23.44 22.24
N PRO A 414 5.12 -22.79 22.74
CA PRO A 414 3.78 -23.38 22.72
C PRO A 414 3.29 -23.69 21.29
N TYR A 415 3.52 -22.80 20.34
CA TYR A 415 3.17 -22.98 18.91
C TYR A 415 3.99 -24.07 18.21
N MET A 416 5.19 -24.33 18.72
CA MET A 416 6.07 -25.41 18.26
C MET A 416 5.76 -26.77 18.91
N GLY A 417 4.70 -26.89 19.73
CA GLY A 417 4.34 -28.09 20.46
C GLY A 417 5.37 -28.45 21.53
N ASN A 418 5.84 -27.43 22.24
CA ASN A 418 6.84 -27.50 23.29
C ASN A 418 8.26 -27.94 22.83
N ILE A 419 8.53 -27.90 21.52
CA ILE A 419 9.88 -28.06 21.00
C ILE A 419 10.66 -26.77 21.28
N LYS A 420 11.78 -26.88 21.98
CA LYS A 420 12.63 -25.75 22.39
C LYS A 420 13.83 -25.54 21.49
N VAL A 421 14.24 -26.58 20.76
CA VAL A 421 15.43 -26.54 19.90
C VAL A 421 15.17 -27.38 18.64
N ILE A 422 15.45 -26.80 17.47
CA ILE A 422 15.48 -27.52 16.19
C ILE A 422 16.88 -28.11 16.03
N LYS A 423 16.95 -29.43 15.87
CA LYS A 423 18.19 -30.18 15.61
C LYS A 423 18.06 -31.01 14.35
N LYS A 424 19.17 -31.31 13.72
CA LYS A 424 19.19 -32.24 12.59
C LYS A 424 18.67 -33.61 13.05
N GLU A 425 17.61 -34.08 12.40
CA GLU A 425 17.18 -35.47 12.62
C GLU A 425 18.24 -36.44 12.08
N LYS A 426 18.52 -37.50 12.80
CA LYS A 426 19.53 -38.50 12.45
C LYS A 426 19.08 -39.35 11.26
#